data_ba218e93c6b67b7a1729133dfe9651fa
#
_entry.id   ba218e93c6b67b7a1729133dfe9651fa
#
_cell.length_a   1.000
_cell.length_b   1.000
_cell.length_c   1.000
_cell.angle_alpha   90.00
_cell.angle_beta   90.00
_cell.angle_gamma   90.00
#
_symmetry.space_group_name_H-M   'P 1'
#
loop_
_entity.id
_entity.type
_entity.pdbx_description
1 polymer ?
#
loop_
_entity_poly.entity_id
_entity_poly.type
_entity_poly.pdbx_seq_one_letter_code
_entity_poly.pdbx_strand_id
1 'polypeptide(L)'
;MALYEHIYLARQDVSQQQVEELTTALTDILSNGGGKVTKNEYWGLKGLSYRIRKNRKAHYTLLNIDASPAAVAEMERQMRINEDILRFMTVRVDEHEEG
;
A
#
# COMPACT_ATOMS: atom_id res chain seq x y z
N MET A 1 -6.93 17.63 5.67
CA MET A 1 -6.26 16.53 4.95
C MET A 1 -7.29 15.69 4.21
N ALA A 2 -6.86 14.92 3.24
CA ALA A 2 -7.77 14.08 2.47
C ALA A 2 -7.69 12.63 2.94
N LEU A 3 -8.78 11.89 2.71
CA LEU A 3 -8.87 10.47 3.04
C LEU A 3 -8.70 9.63 1.76
N TYR A 4 -7.95 8.54 1.89
CA TYR A 4 -7.69 7.64 0.79
C TYR A 4 -7.81 6.19 1.24
N GLU A 5 -8.19 5.33 0.29
CA GLU A 5 -8.03 3.88 0.42
C GLU A 5 -6.95 3.45 -0.55
N HIS A 6 -6.02 2.65 -0.07
CA HIS A 6 -4.85 2.25 -0.82
C HIS A 6 -4.66 0.75 -0.74
N ILE A 7 -4.50 0.12 -1.89
CA ILE A 7 -4.18 -1.31 -1.96
C ILE A 7 -2.86 -1.45 -2.69
N TYR A 8 -1.93 -2.24 -2.14
CA TYR A 8 -0.73 -2.58 -2.88
C TYR A 8 -0.48 -4.08 -2.86
N LEU A 9 0.22 -4.52 -3.89
CA LEU A 9 0.57 -5.92 -4.11
C LEU A 9 2.08 -6.04 -4.07
N ALA A 10 2.58 -6.89 -3.16
CA ALA A 10 4.02 -7.19 -3.06
C ALA A 10 4.30 -8.55 -3.68
N ARG A 11 5.54 -8.71 -4.16
CA ARG A 11 6.00 -9.93 -4.84
C ARG A 11 5.77 -11.17 -3.98
N GLN A 12 5.45 -12.29 -4.63
CA GLN A 12 5.14 -13.55 -3.95
C GLN A 12 6.31 -14.12 -3.15
N ASP A 13 7.54 -13.81 -3.53
CA ASP A 13 8.74 -14.35 -2.90
C ASP A 13 9.26 -13.55 -1.70
N VAL A 14 8.62 -12.41 -1.38
CA VAL A 14 8.92 -11.72 -0.13
C VAL A 14 8.12 -12.35 1.00
N SER A 15 8.66 -12.30 2.23
CA SER A 15 7.98 -12.84 3.40
C SER A 15 6.90 -11.88 3.90
N GLN A 16 6.00 -12.38 4.74
CA GLN A 16 5.01 -11.54 5.40
C GLN A 16 5.68 -10.46 6.24
N GLN A 17 6.79 -10.79 6.90
CA GLN A 17 7.55 -9.81 7.68
C GLN A 17 8.07 -8.68 6.80
N GLN A 18 8.57 -9.02 5.61
CA GLN A 18 9.03 -8.01 4.66
C GLN A 18 7.88 -7.12 4.17
N VAL A 19 6.68 -7.68 4.02
CA VAL A 19 5.48 -6.89 3.69
C VAL A 19 5.17 -5.91 4.81
N GLU A 20 5.26 -6.35 6.06
CA GLU A 20 5.06 -5.46 7.22
C GLU A 20 6.07 -4.33 7.24
N GLU A 21 7.32 -4.62 6.90
CA GLU A 21 8.38 -3.61 6.80
C GLU A 21 8.10 -2.60 5.68
N LEU A 22 7.59 -3.08 4.54
CA LEU A 22 7.16 -2.20 3.46
C LEU A 22 6.05 -1.25 3.93
N THR A 23 5.04 -1.79 4.62
CA THR A 23 3.94 -0.98 5.16
C THR A 23 4.46 0.05 6.16
N THR A 24 5.39 -0.32 7.01
CA THR A 24 6.01 0.60 7.97
C THR A 24 6.71 1.74 7.24
N ALA A 25 7.47 1.43 6.20
CA ALA A 25 8.16 2.44 5.40
C ALA A 25 7.18 3.42 4.74
N LEU A 26 6.07 2.91 4.20
CA LEU A 26 5.02 3.75 3.61
C LEU A 26 4.37 4.64 4.66
N THR A 27 4.10 4.09 5.84
CA THR A 27 3.53 4.82 6.97
C THR A 27 4.45 5.95 7.40
N ASP A 28 5.76 5.70 7.45
CA ASP A 28 6.75 6.72 7.81
C ASP A 28 6.79 7.87 6.81
N ILE A 29 6.68 7.58 5.53
CA ILE A 29 6.62 8.61 4.48
C ILE A 29 5.41 9.51 4.71
N LEU A 30 4.26 8.91 4.99
CA LEU A 30 3.03 9.67 5.26
C LEU A 30 3.15 10.49 6.54
N SER A 31 3.73 9.91 7.60
CA SER A 31 3.94 10.60 8.88
C SER A 31 4.85 11.81 8.72
N ASN A 32 5.91 11.69 7.93
CA ASN A 32 6.82 12.79 7.65
C ASN A 32 6.12 13.95 6.96
N GLY A 33 5.08 13.68 6.21
CA GLY A 33 4.24 14.69 5.57
C GLY A 33 3.06 15.14 6.43
N GLY A 34 3.02 14.75 7.71
CA GLY A 34 1.95 15.13 8.63
C GLY A 34 0.71 14.26 8.54
N GLY A 35 0.77 13.16 7.79
CA GLY A 35 -0.35 12.23 7.63
C GLY A 35 -0.27 11.02 8.55
N LYS A 36 -1.20 10.10 8.36
CA LYS A 36 -1.24 8.86 9.13
C LYS A 36 -1.97 7.76 8.39
N VAL A 37 -1.69 6.51 8.78
CA VAL A 37 -2.45 5.33 8.38
C VAL A 37 -3.40 5.01 9.52
N THR A 38 -4.69 4.99 9.24
CA THR A 38 -5.73 4.73 10.25
C THR A 38 -6.17 3.28 10.29
N LYS A 39 -5.90 2.53 9.24
CA LYS A 39 -6.19 1.10 9.16
C LYS A 39 -5.14 0.42 8.29
N ASN A 40 -4.67 -0.73 8.73
CA ASN A 40 -3.70 -1.55 8.00
C ASN A 40 -4.19 -2.99 8.05
N GLU A 41 -4.60 -3.52 6.89
CA GLU A 41 -5.06 -4.90 6.77
C GLU A 41 -4.20 -5.67 5.80
N TYR A 42 -3.58 -6.72 6.28
CA TYR A 42 -2.90 -7.67 5.42
C TYR A 42 -3.88 -8.80 5.04
N TRP A 43 -4.10 -8.95 3.73
CA TRP A 43 -5.08 -9.92 3.22
C TRP A 43 -4.46 -11.26 2.85
N GLY A 44 -3.16 -11.38 2.92
CA GLY A 44 -2.46 -12.61 2.64
C GLY A 44 -1.94 -12.73 1.22
N LEU A 45 -1.35 -13.88 0.95
CA LEU A 45 -0.83 -14.24 -0.37
C LEU A 45 -1.98 -14.82 -1.20
N LYS A 46 -2.34 -14.14 -2.27
CA LYS A 46 -3.49 -14.51 -3.11
C LYS A 46 -3.09 -14.70 -4.56
N GLY A 47 -3.82 -15.55 -5.27
CA GLY A 47 -3.64 -15.77 -6.69
C GLY A 47 -4.00 -14.55 -7.52
N LEU A 48 -3.23 -14.32 -8.58
CA LEU A 48 -3.48 -13.27 -9.56
C LEU A 48 -4.22 -13.86 -10.76
N SER A 49 -5.14 -13.08 -11.33
CA SER A 49 -5.82 -13.47 -12.59
C SER A 49 -4.83 -13.53 -13.74
N TYR A 50 -3.83 -12.65 -13.72
CA TYR A 50 -2.76 -12.59 -14.71
C TYR A 50 -1.42 -12.57 -13.99
N ARG A 51 -0.38 -13.10 -14.64
CA ARG A 51 0.96 -12.94 -14.13
C ARG A 51 1.38 -11.48 -14.18
N ILE A 52 1.97 -11.00 -13.09
CA ILE A 52 2.59 -9.68 -13.06
C ILE A 52 4.08 -9.92 -12.79
N ARG A 53 4.95 -9.54 -13.75
CA ARG A 53 6.40 -9.74 -13.66
C ARG A 53 6.75 -11.18 -13.25
N LYS A 54 6.09 -12.16 -13.87
CA LYS A 54 6.25 -13.61 -13.60
C LYS A 54 5.74 -14.07 -12.24
N ASN A 55 5.08 -13.21 -11.47
CA ASN A 55 4.43 -13.62 -10.23
C ASN A 55 3.03 -14.13 -10.54
N ARG A 56 2.68 -15.28 -9.97
CA ARG A 56 1.33 -15.86 -10.06
C ARG A 56 0.47 -15.50 -8.87
N LYS A 57 1.11 -15.08 -7.78
CA LYS A 57 0.49 -14.68 -6.53
C LYS A 57 1.09 -13.37 -6.07
N ALA A 58 0.43 -12.70 -5.16
CA ALA A 58 0.94 -11.49 -4.54
C ALA A 58 0.40 -11.35 -3.13
N HIS A 59 1.16 -10.67 -2.29
CA HIS A 59 0.69 -10.27 -0.97
C HIS A 59 -0.18 -9.02 -1.12
N TYR A 60 -1.41 -9.08 -0.66
CA TYR A 60 -2.36 -7.97 -0.71
C TYR A 60 -2.43 -7.26 0.63
N THR A 61 -2.31 -5.93 0.60
CA THR A 61 -2.44 -5.10 1.81
C THR A 61 -3.34 -3.91 1.51
N LEU A 62 -4.28 -3.64 2.39
CA LEU A 62 -5.16 -2.47 2.36
C LEU A 62 -4.74 -1.49 3.44
N LEU A 63 -4.63 -0.21 3.07
CA LEU A 63 -4.36 0.88 4.00
C LEU A 63 -5.45 1.94 3.88
N ASN A 64 -5.99 2.39 5.01
CA ASN A 64 -6.77 3.61 5.06
C ASN A 64 -5.83 4.74 5.48
N ILE A 65 -5.83 5.82 4.73
CA ILE A 65 -4.86 6.90 4.83
C ILE A 65 -5.58 8.22 5.07
N ASP A 66 -5.05 9.00 5.99
CA ASP A 66 -5.44 10.40 6.21
C ASP A 66 -4.19 11.24 6.04
N ALA A 67 -4.07 11.92 4.90
CA ALA A 67 -2.84 12.63 4.54
C ALA A 67 -3.11 13.72 3.50
N SER A 68 -2.13 14.60 3.32
CA SER A 68 -2.19 15.58 2.25
C SER A 68 -1.95 14.91 0.89
N PRO A 69 -2.47 15.47 -0.20
CA PRO A 69 -2.17 14.96 -1.54
C PRO A 69 -0.66 14.90 -1.82
N ALA A 70 0.11 15.85 -1.31
CA ALA A 70 1.57 15.88 -1.49
C ALA A 70 2.24 14.68 -0.81
N ALA A 71 1.81 14.33 0.41
CA ALA A 71 2.36 13.18 1.12
C ALA A 71 2.04 11.87 0.40
N VAL A 72 0.81 11.73 -0.10
CA VAL A 72 0.41 10.56 -0.88
C VAL A 72 1.20 10.47 -2.19
N ALA A 73 1.42 11.60 -2.87
CA ALA A 73 2.21 11.62 -4.10
C ALA A 73 3.65 11.16 -3.85
N GLU A 74 4.26 11.57 -2.74
CA GLU A 74 5.62 11.13 -2.39
C GLU A 74 5.64 9.63 -2.08
N MET A 75 4.65 9.13 -1.34
CA MET A 75 4.52 7.70 -1.08
C MET A 75 4.45 6.92 -2.40
N GLU A 76 3.58 7.34 -3.32
CA GLU A 76 3.41 6.67 -4.61
C GLU A 76 4.67 6.71 -5.45
N ARG A 77 5.41 7.84 -5.41
CA ARG A 77 6.68 7.96 -6.12
C ARG A 77 7.66 6.90 -5.65
N GLN A 78 7.77 6.71 -4.33
CA GLN A 78 8.67 5.70 -3.78
C GLN A 78 8.20 4.28 -4.05
N MET A 79 6.89 4.05 -4.10
CA MET A 79 6.34 2.75 -4.47
C MET A 79 6.68 2.36 -5.90
N ARG A 80 6.67 3.33 -6.83
CA ARG A 80 6.97 3.05 -8.24
C ARG A 80 8.41 2.59 -8.45
N ILE A 81 9.33 3.02 -7.62
CA ILE A 81 10.74 2.64 -7.73
C ILE A 81 11.11 1.44 -6.86
N ASN A 82 10.18 0.93 -6.08
CA ASN A 82 10.42 -0.22 -5.22
C ASN A 82 10.10 -1.51 -5.97
N GLU A 83 11.11 -2.33 -6.21
CA GLU A 83 10.98 -3.55 -7.00
C GLU A 83 10.13 -4.63 -6.33
N ASP A 84 9.94 -4.55 -5.01
CA ASP A 84 9.12 -5.51 -4.28
C ASP A 84 7.63 -5.22 -4.42
N ILE A 85 7.26 -4.05 -4.91
CA ILE A 85 5.85 -3.68 -5.12
C ILE A 85 5.50 -3.86 -6.59
N LEU A 86 4.55 -4.78 -6.86
CA LEU A 86 4.12 -5.09 -8.22
C LEU A 86 3.14 -4.07 -8.75
N ARG A 87 2.16 -3.72 -7.94
CA ARG A 87 1.09 -2.77 -8.29
C ARG A 87 0.56 -2.11 -7.04
N PHE A 88 -0.03 -0.95 -7.23
CA PHE A 88 -0.79 -0.28 -6.19
C PHE A 88 -1.91 0.54 -6.81
N MET A 89 -2.91 0.84 -6.01
CA MET A 89 -4.01 1.71 -6.40
C MET A 89 -4.40 2.55 -5.20
N THR A 90 -4.54 3.86 -5.42
CA THR A 90 -4.98 4.80 -4.40
C THR A 90 -6.25 5.49 -4.89
N VAL A 91 -7.29 5.45 -4.08
CA VAL A 91 -8.58 6.06 -4.38
C VAL A 91 -8.89 7.07 -3.29
N ARG A 92 -9.22 8.30 -3.69
CA ARG A 92 -9.67 9.31 -2.75
C ARG A 92 -11.12 9.03 -2.37
N VAL A 93 -11.44 9.11 -1.09
CA VAL A 93 -12.78 8.83 -0.56
C VAL A 93 -13.24 9.97 0.34
N ASP A 94 -14.54 10.10 0.52
CA ASP A 94 -15.11 11.11 1.42
C ASP A 94 -15.04 10.66 2.88
N GLU A 95 -15.14 9.34 3.09
CA GLU A 95 -15.02 8.73 4.41
C GLU A 95 -14.51 7.31 4.26
N HIS A 96 -13.85 6.81 5.32
CA HIS A 96 -13.42 5.41 5.34
C HIS A 96 -14.58 4.52 5.77
N GLU A 97 -14.74 3.38 5.09
CA GLU A 97 -15.69 2.37 5.51
C GLU A 97 -15.20 1.72 6.79
N GLU A 98 -16.11 1.57 7.74
CA GLU A 98 -15.90 0.80 8.96
C GLU A 98 -16.49 -0.58 8.76
N GLY A 99 -15.63 -1.59 8.81
CA GLY A 99 -16.16 -2.90 8.56
C GLY A 99 -15.47 -3.99 9.27
#